data_2916ef9dc3c2d30c458bc9816159747b
#
_entry.id   2916ef9dc3c2d30c458bc9816159747b
#
_cell.length_a   1.000
_cell.length_b   1.000
_cell.length_c   1.000
_cell.angle_alpha   90.00
_cell.angle_beta   90.00
_cell.angle_gamma   90.00
#
_symmetry.space_group_name_H-M   'P 1'
#
loop_
_entity.id
_entity.type
_entity.pdbx_description
1 polymer ?
#
loop_
_entity_poly.entity_id
_entity_poly.type
_entity_poly.pdbx_seq_one_letter_code
_entity_poly.pdbx_strand_id
1 'polypeptide(L)'
;MNAAAGTAWSSAGEALSRWAILCVLAILYGVAIVLSDAFLEPVYVGNILRQAAPVGIAAIGTTLVMILGCIDLSIGAIISFSAVLCAVLMAGDARNVPMAVALTIMAGAAFGAVNGLLVVFNRSSSFILTLGTALAIYGLTQIFSGGTARGMVAPDFREFFNHRLGDVLPVLALTLLLLAALVEWLLRTTRFGRQIYLISSNRDAARLAGLPVARVTFACYVVSGLFAALGGIAVLARSGVSSTFTGRGFEFDALAAIVLGGTVFSGGRGTVVGTVAGTLVLFIAFNLVNIEHVFIPIASALFLSEQISPLRWAGIALVLAGILVIARPLMKVEERI
;
A
#
# COMPACT_ATOMS: atom_id res chain seq x y z
N MET A 1 -40.46 -20.47 -11.46
CA MET A 1 -39.29 -21.33 -11.16
C MET A 1 -37.93 -20.74 -11.51
N ASN A 2 -37.80 -19.42 -11.70
CA ASN A 2 -36.51 -18.79 -12.13
C ASN A 2 -35.86 -17.81 -11.12
N ALA A 3 -36.42 -17.66 -9.92
CA ALA A 3 -35.84 -16.74 -8.92
C ALA A 3 -34.66 -17.36 -8.11
N ALA A 4 -34.65 -18.68 -7.95
CA ALA A 4 -33.61 -19.37 -7.18
C ALA A 4 -32.29 -19.55 -7.95
N ALA A 5 -32.30 -19.53 -9.27
CA ALA A 5 -31.11 -19.64 -10.11
C ALA A 5 -30.32 -18.32 -10.11
N GLY A 6 -30.97 -17.16 -10.06
CA GLY A 6 -30.33 -15.84 -10.03
C GLY A 6 -29.55 -15.57 -8.77
N THR A 7 -29.99 -16.10 -7.62
CA THR A 7 -29.30 -15.88 -6.32
C THR A 7 -28.09 -16.79 -6.14
N ALA A 8 -28.07 -17.97 -6.73
CA ALA A 8 -26.91 -18.89 -6.67
C ALA A 8 -25.73 -18.38 -7.52
N TRP A 9 -26.00 -17.78 -8.67
CA TRP A 9 -24.96 -17.20 -9.53
C TRP A 9 -24.35 -15.92 -8.92
N SER A 10 -25.15 -15.11 -8.19
CA SER A 10 -24.65 -13.93 -7.48
C SER A 10 -23.73 -14.31 -6.31
N SER A 11 -24.08 -15.34 -5.54
CA SER A 11 -23.28 -15.82 -4.40
C SER A 11 -21.96 -16.50 -4.85
N ALA A 12 -21.98 -17.25 -5.93
CA ALA A 12 -20.78 -17.86 -6.52
C ALA A 12 -19.85 -16.81 -7.12
N GLY A 13 -20.39 -15.79 -7.80
CA GLY A 13 -19.62 -14.67 -8.34
C GLY A 13 -18.97 -13.82 -7.25
N GLU A 14 -19.67 -13.58 -6.15
CA GLU A 14 -19.13 -12.87 -4.98
C GLU A 14 -18.07 -13.68 -4.23
N ALA A 15 -18.25 -14.99 -4.11
CA ALA A 15 -17.24 -15.88 -3.55
C ALA A 15 -15.99 -15.91 -4.45
N LEU A 16 -16.17 -16.05 -5.77
CA LEU A 16 -15.08 -16.06 -6.74
C LEU A 16 -14.28 -14.74 -6.72
N SER A 17 -14.96 -13.60 -6.60
CA SER A 17 -14.31 -12.30 -6.52
C SER A 17 -13.47 -12.11 -5.25
N ARG A 18 -13.87 -12.70 -4.13
CA ARG A 18 -13.10 -12.66 -2.86
C ARG A 18 -11.79 -13.45 -2.93
N TRP A 19 -11.78 -14.55 -3.67
CA TRP A 19 -10.61 -15.42 -3.82
C TRP A 19 -9.76 -15.07 -5.04
N ALA A 20 -10.28 -14.25 -5.96
CA ALA A 20 -9.63 -13.91 -7.22
C ALA A 20 -8.21 -13.37 -7.01
N ILE A 21 -8.02 -12.45 -6.05
CA ILE A 21 -6.70 -11.87 -5.80
C ILE A 21 -5.71 -12.91 -5.24
N LEU A 22 -6.18 -13.85 -4.41
CA LEU A 22 -5.33 -14.92 -3.89
C LEU A 22 -4.96 -15.93 -4.99
N CYS A 23 -5.89 -16.19 -5.92
CA CYS A 23 -5.59 -16.99 -7.12
C CYS A 23 -4.56 -16.28 -8.01
N VAL A 24 -4.73 -14.96 -8.24
CA VAL A 24 -3.75 -14.16 -8.98
C VAL A 24 -2.38 -14.18 -8.30
N LEU A 25 -2.34 -14.02 -6.98
CA LEU A 25 -1.10 -14.10 -6.20
C LEU A 25 -0.44 -15.49 -6.34
N ALA A 26 -1.21 -16.56 -6.23
CA ALA A 26 -0.71 -17.93 -6.36
C ALA A 26 -0.18 -18.22 -7.77
N ILE A 27 -0.92 -17.79 -8.80
CA ILE A 27 -0.51 -17.95 -10.20
C ILE A 27 0.77 -17.16 -10.47
N LEU A 28 0.82 -15.87 -10.05
CA LEU A 28 1.98 -15.02 -10.25
C LEU A 28 3.21 -15.58 -9.54
N TYR A 29 3.04 -16.08 -8.33
CA TYR A 29 4.13 -16.72 -7.58
C TYR A 29 4.59 -18.02 -8.23
N GLY A 30 3.66 -18.84 -8.75
CA GLY A 30 4.00 -20.03 -9.53
C GLY A 30 4.79 -19.70 -10.79
N VAL A 31 4.38 -18.64 -11.51
CA VAL A 31 5.14 -18.13 -12.68
C VAL A 31 6.53 -17.64 -12.25
N ALA A 32 6.63 -16.95 -11.11
CA ALA A 32 7.88 -16.45 -10.58
C ALA A 32 8.89 -17.60 -10.31
N ILE A 33 8.42 -18.71 -9.72
CA ILE A 33 9.24 -19.91 -9.49
C ILE A 33 9.72 -20.50 -10.82
N VAL A 34 8.87 -20.58 -11.84
CA VAL A 34 9.26 -21.11 -13.15
C VAL A 34 10.31 -20.24 -13.84
N LEU A 35 10.25 -18.93 -13.62
CA LEU A 35 11.17 -17.96 -14.23
C LEU A 35 12.52 -17.85 -13.50
N SER A 36 12.55 -18.09 -12.18
CA SER A 36 13.75 -17.94 -11.37
C SER A 36 13.69 -18.80 -10.11
N ASP A 37 14.69 -19.67 -9.93
CA ASP A 37 14.84 -20.52 -8.76
C ASP A 37 14.99 -19.72 -7.44
N ALA A 38 15.36 -18.44 -7.52
CA ALA A 38 15.45 -17.55 -6.36
C ALA A 38 14.13 -17.48 -5.57
N PHE A 39 12.98 -17.60 -6.25
CA PHE A 39 11.68 -17.59 -5.59
C PHE A 39 11.38 -18.86 -4.77
N LEU A 40 12.20 -19.93 -4.90
CA LEU A 40 12.17 -21.10 -4.04
C LEU A 40 12.95 -20.88 -2.73
N GLU A 41 13.85 -19.89 -2.70
CA GLU A 41 14.65 -19.62 -1.51
C GLU A 41 13.85 -18.84 -0.46
N PRO A 42 13.66 -19.39 0.77
CA PRO A 42 12.88 -18.72 1.82
C PRO A 42 13.43 -17.34 2.20
N VAL A 43 14.76 -17.17 2.12
CA VAL A 43 15.44 -15.89 2.39
C VAL A 43 15.06 -14.84 1.35
N TYR A 44 14.96 -15.21 0.08
CA TYR A 44 14.56 -14.31 -1.00
C TYR A 44 13.09 -13.88 -0.86
N VAL A 45 12.21 -14.83 -0.58
CA VAL A 45 10.78 -14.53 -0.29
C VAL A 45 10.65 -13.59 0.91
N GLY A 46 11.41 -13.84 1.98
CA GLY A 46 11.49 -12.94 3.13
C GLY A 46 11.95 -11.53 2.75
N ASN A 47 12.86 -11.38 1.79
CA ASN A 47 13.28 -10.07 1.27
C ASN A 47 12.16 -9.36 0.53
N ILE A 48 11.37 -10.07 -0.28
CA ILE A 48 10.19 -9.49 -0.97
C ILE A 48 9.18 -8.98 0.07
N LEU A 49 8.86 -9.79 1.08
CA LEU A 49 7.97 -9.38 2.17
C LEU A 49 8.49 -8.15 2.92
N ARG A 50 9.80 -8.08 3.16
CA ARG A 50 10.44 -6.92 3.79
C ARG A 50 10.37 -5.67 2.93
N GLN A 51 10.50 -5.81 1.60
CA GLN A 51 10.36 -4.69 0.65
C GLN A 51 8.92 -4.20 0.56
N ALA A 52 7.95 -5.10 0.58
CA ALA A 52 6.52 -4.82 0.50
C ALA A 52 5.96 -4.14 1.77
N ALA A 53 6.57 -4.41 2.94
CA ALA A 53 6.02 -3.99 4.22
C ALA A 53 5.75 -2.47 4.36
N PRO A 54 6.65 -1.54 3.99
CA PRO A 54 6.38 -0.11 4.12
C PRO A 54 5.16 0.37 3.32
N VAL A 55 5.07 -0.03 2.05
CA VAL A 55 3.93 0.32 1.18
C VAL A 55 2.66 -0.36 1.69
N GLY A 56 2.74 -1.64 2.05
CA GLY A 56 1.61 -2.40 2.57
C GLY A 56 1.04 -1.81 3.86
N ILE A 57 1.91 -1.38 4.79
CA ILE A 57 1.50 -0.71 6.03
C ILE A 57 0.73 0.58 5.70
N ALA A 58 1.28 1.45 4.86
CA ALA A 58 0.61 2.69 4.47
C ALA A 58 -0.72 2.39 3.74
N ALA A 59 -0.73 1.42 2.83
CA ALA A 59 -1.90 1.00 2.08
C ALA A 59 -3.05 0.50 2.98
N ILE A 60 -2.76 -0.16 4.12
CA ILE A 60 -3.78 -0.60 5.09
C ILE A 60 -4.61 0.60 5.57
N GLY A 61 -3.97 1.69 5.98
CA GLY A 61 -4.68 2.89 6.43
C GLY A 61 -5.49 3.55 5.31
N THR A 62 -4.89 3.67 4.13
CA THR A 62 -5.52 4.25 2.94
C THR A 62 -6.68 3.42 2.42
N THR A 63 -6.69 2.10 2.66
CA THR A 63 -7.81 1.22 2.30
C THR A 63 -9.13 1.70 2.93
N LEU A 64 -9.10 2.19 4.18
CA LEU A 64 -10.29 2.70 4.86
C LEU A 64 -10.85 3.94 4.14
N VAL A 65 -9.98 4.83 3.69
CA VAL A 65 -10.33 6.03 2.92
C VAL A 65 -10.91 5.63 1.56
N MET A 66 -10.31 4.64 0.88
CA MET A 66 -10.80 4.16 -0.41
C MET A 66 -12.13 3.41 -0.31
N ILE A 67 -12.36 2.62 0.73
CA ILE A 67 -13.67 1.99 0.97
C ILE A 67 -14.76 3.06 1.11
N LEU A 68 -14.48 4.24 1.68
CA LEU A 68 -15.41 5.38 1.73
C LEU A 68 -15.63 6.08 0.39
N GLY A 69 -14.96 5.67 -0.69
CA GLY A 69 -15.01 6.33 -2.00
C GLY A 69 -14.24 7.67 -2.00
N CYS A 70 -13.23 7.80 -1.14
CA CYS A 70 -12.32 8.94 -1.09
C CYS A 70 -10.90 8.49 -1.47
N ILE A 71 -10.06 9.45 -1.87
CA ILE A 71 -8.67 9.21 -2.25
C ILE A 71 -7.77 10.04 -1.34
N ASP A 72 -6.63 9.46 -0.94
CA ASP A 72 -5.59 10.14 -0.17
C ASP A 72 -4.24 10.02 -0.89
N LEU A 73 -3.81 11.11 -1.55
CA LEU A 73 -2.51 11.18 -2.21
C LEU A 73 -1.41 11.75 -1.32
N SER A 74 -1.71 12.11 -0.08
CA SER A 74 -0.72 12.69 0.82
C SER A 74 0.19 11.66 1.48
N ILE A 75 -0.15 10.38 1.39
CA ILE A 75 0.55 9.30 2.10
C ILE A 75 2.05 9.23 1.77
N GLY A 76 2.44 9.42 0.50
CA GLY A 76 3.85 9.43 0.10
C GLY A 76 4.63 10.59 0.72
N ALA A 77 4.01 11.76 0.81
CA ALA A 77 4.59 12.92 1.48
C ALA A 77 4.69 12.72 3.00
N ILE A 78 3.67 12.13 3.63
CA ILE A 78 3.67 11.79 5.06
C ILE A 78 4.76 10.75 5.35
N ILE A 79 4.93 9.72 4.50
CA ILE A 79 6.01 8.72 4.60
C ILE A 79 7.38 9.43 4.60
N SER A 80 7.62 10.35 3.64
CA SER A 80 8.88 11.09 3.54
C SER A 80 9.14 11.93 4.78
N PHE A 81 8.17 12.73 5.21
CA PHE A 81 8.26 13.55 6.41
C PHE A 81 8.53 12.71 7.66
N SER A 82 7.80 11.62 7.81
CA SER A 82 7.91 10.71 8.95
C SER A 82 9.27 10.01 9.02
N ALA A 83 9.82 9.59 7.89
CA ALA A 83 11.16 9.00 7.85
C ALA A 83 12.22 10.00 8.32
N VAL A 84 12.16 11.25 7.84
CA VAL A 84 13.09 12.31 8.25
C VAL A 84 12.89 12.69 9.71
N LEU A 85 11.65 12.94 10.14
CA LEU A 85 11.34 13.31 11.53
C LEU A 85 11.83 12.24 12.52
N CYS A 86 11.54 10.99 12.24
CA CYS A 86 11.93 9.88 13.09
C CYS A 86 13.45 9.74 13.20
N ALA A 87 14.19 9.87 12.09
CA ALA A 87 15.65 9.82 12.08
C ALA A 87 16.28 10.99 12.85
N VAL A 88 15.71 12.20 12.71
CA VAL A 88 16.18 13.39 13.43
C VAL A 88 15.96 13.24 14.93
N LEU A 89 14.78 12.76 15.34
CA LEU A 89 14.44 12.56 16.75
C LEU A 89 15.21 11.42 17.40
N MET A 90 15.51 10.34 16.66
CA MET A 90 16.36 9.25 17.16
C MET A 90 17.80 9.70 17.41
N ALA A 91 18.34 10.56 16.55
CA ALA A 91 19.71 11.06 16.64
C ALA A 91 20.78 9.97 16.87
N GLY A 92 20.53 8.75 16.39
CA GLY A 92 21.41 7.57 16.56
C GLY A 92 21.38 6.90 17.93
N ASP A 93 20.57 7.37 18.88
CA ASP A 93 20.51 6.85 20.24
C ASP A 93 19.25 5.98 20.46
N ALA A 94 19.47 4.74 20.93
CA ALA A 94 18.38 3.77 21.22
C ALA A 94 17.41 4.32 22.29
N ARG A 95 17.86 5.15 23.23
CA ARG A 95 17.00 5.74 24.26
C ARG A 95 15.94 6.68 23.71
N ASN A 96 16.20 7.29 22.56
CA ASN A 96 15.28 8.22 21.91
C ASN A 96 14.22 7.51 21.06
N VAL A 97 14.39 6.22 20.76
CA VAL A 97 13.51 5.45 19.85
C VAL A 97 12.02 5.53 20.25
N PRO A 98 11.63 5.28 21.52
CA PRO A 98 10.20 5.31 21.88
C PRO A 98 9.59 6.69 21.66
N MET A 99 10.28 7.75 22.03
CA MET A 99 9.82 9.14 21.84
C MET A 99 9.77 9.49 20.34
N ALA A 100 10.81 9.15 19.59
CA ALA A 100 10.87 9.42 18.14
C ALA A 100 9.71 8.75 17.40
N VAL A 101 9.44 7.48 17.69
CA VAL A 101 8.34 6.72 17.10
C VAL A 101 6.99 7.34 17.48
N ALA A 102 6.76 7.63 18.76
CA ALA A 102 5.49 8.20 19.24
C ALA A 102 5.20 9.56 18.59
N LEU A 103 6.17 10.48 18.59
CA LEU A 103 6.02 11.81 17.99
C LEU A 103 5.82 11.73 16.48
N THR A 104 6.49 10.81 15.80
CA THR A 104 6.32 10.61 14.36
C THR A 104 4.91 10.10 14.02
N ILE A 105 4.38 9.15 14.78
CA ILE A 105 3.00 8.65 14.61
C ILE A 105 2.00 9.78 14.86
N MET A 106 2.22 10.59 15.91
CA MET A 106 1.36 11.74 16.20
C MET A 106 1.39 12.78 15.07
N ALA A 107 2.55 13.06 14.50
CA ALA A 107 2.67 13.97 13.35
C ALA A 107 1.91 13.43 12.12
N GLY A 108 2.03 12.15 11.81
CA GLY A 108 1.27 11.52 10.72
C GLY A 108 -0.24 11.57 10.96
N ALA A 109 -0.69 11.29 12.17
CA ALA A 109 -2.10 11.41 12.56
C ALA A 109 -2.59 12.87 12.45
N ALA A 110 -1.75 13.84 12.78
CA ALA A 110 -2.07 15.27 12.65
C ALA A 110 -2.22 15.69 11.17
N PHE A 111 -1.35 15.24 10.27
CA PHE A 111 -1.51 15.45 8.83
C PHE A 111 -2.79 14.77 8.30
N GLY A 112 -3.07 13.55 8.74
CA GLY A 112 -4.33 12.87 8.44
C GLY A 112 -5.54 13.64 8.95
N ALA A 113 -5.47 14.23 10.15
CA ALA A 113 -6.53 15.08 10.70
C ALA A 113 -6.75 16.34 9.85
N VAL A 114 -5.69 16.99 9.38
CA VAL A 114 -5.79 18.14 8.47
C VAL A 114 -6.51 17.72 7.18
N ASN A 115 -6.12 16.62 6.56
CA ASN A 115 -6.78 16.09 5.37
C ASN A 115 -8.26 15.76 5.63
N GLY A 116 -8.54 15.09 6.75
CA GLY A 116 -9.90 14.75 7.15
C GLY A 116 -10.78 15.99 7.33
N LEU A 117 -10.27 17.04 7.97
CA LEU A 117 -10.97 18.32 8.11
C LEU A 117 -11.20 18.98 6.73
N LEU A 118 -10.17 19.05 5.90
CA LEU A 118 -10.30 19.62 4.56
C LEU A 118 -11.37 18.90 3.73
N VAL A 119 -11.40 17.57 3.74
CA VAL A 119 -12.37 16.78 2.97
C VAL A 119 -13.78 16.87 3.55
N VAL A 120 -13.93 16.97 4.88
CA VAL A 120 -15.24 17.06 5.51
C VAL A 120 -15.88 18.44 5.30
N PHE A 121 -15.09 19.51 5.38
CA PHE A 121 -15.61 20.88 5.31
C PHE A 121 -15.62 21.50 3.90
N ASN A 122 -14.92 20.91 2.94
CA ASN A 122 -14.90 21.40 1.57
C ASN A 122 -15.75 20.52 0.64
N ARG A 123 -16.27 21.15 -0.42
CA ARG A 123 -17.03 20.48 -1.48
C ARG A 123 -16.15 19.96 -2.63
N SER A 124 -14.85 20.23 -2.56
CA SER A 124 -13.87 19.81 -3.56
C SER A 124 -13.58 18.31 -3.45
N SER A 125 -13.11 17.72 -4.55
CA SER A 125 -12.69 16.32 -4.56
C SER A 125 -11.57 16.06 -3.55
N SER A 126 -11.67 14.95 -2.84
CA SER A 126 -10.61 14.50 -1.90
C SER A 126 -9.25 14.36 -2.58
N PHE A 127 -9.23 13.95 -3.84
CA PHE A 127 -8.04 13.85 -4.67
C PHE A 127 -7.27 15.19 -4.74
N ILE A 128 -7.97 16.29 -5.07
CA ILE A 128 -7.35 17.62 -5.22
C ILE A 128 -6.86 18.14 -3.87
N LEU A 129 -7.67 17.97 -2.82
CA LEU A 129 -7.31 18.42 -1.47
C LEU A 129 -6.08 17.71 -0.93
N THR A 130 -6.03 16.37 -1.05
CA THR A 130 -4.90 15.59 -0.55
C THR A 130 -3.65 15.72 -1.41
N LEU A 131 -3.79 15.99 -2.71
CA LEU A 131 -2.65 16.36 -3.57
C LEU A 131 -2.06 17.71 -3.15
N GLY A 132 -2.91 18.71 -2.86
CA GLY A 132 -2.45 20.01 -2.36
C GLY A 132 -1.71 19.89 -1.02
N THR A 133 -2.23 19.10 -0.08
CA THR A 133 -1.55 18.84 1.19
C THR A 133 -0.27 18.03 1.01
N ALA A 134 -0.22 17.08 0.06
CA ALA A 134 1.00 16.37 -0.28
C ALA A 134 2.14 17.33 -0.68
N LEU A 135 1.85 18.27 -1.58
CA LEU A 135 2.83 19.27 -2.01
C LEU A 135 3.29 20.15 -0.84
N ALA A 136 2.37 20.56 0.04
CA ALA A 136 2.70 21.33 1.24
C ALA A 136 3.60 20.54 2.21
N ILE A 137 3.30 19.25 2.43
CA ILE A 137 4.09 18.37 3.29
C ILE A 137 5.48 18.12 2.67
N TYR A 138 5.58 17.92 1.35
CA TYR A 138 6.88 17.82 0.69
C TYR A 138 7.71 19.09 0.86
N GLY A 139 7.08 20.28 0.68
CA GLY A 139 7.74 21.56 0.95
C GLY A 139 8.22 21.69 2.40
N LEU A 140 7.36 21.31 3.37
CA LEU A 140 7.71 21.29 4.79
C LEU A 140 8.90 20.34 5.06
N THR A 141 8.88 19.16 4.44
CA THR A 141 9.97 18.19 4.56
C THR A 141 11.30 18.77 4.06
N GLN A 142 11.27 19.47 2.93
CA GLN A 142 12.45 20.14 2.37
C GLN A 142 13.02 21.22 3.31
N ILE A 143 12.14 22.06 3.86
CA ILE A 143 12.55 23.10 4.82
C ILE A 143 13.13 22.45 6.09
N PHE A 144 12.46 21.45 6.64
CA PHE A 144 12.85 20.76 7.87
C PHE A 144 14.19 20.02 7.74
N SER A 145 14.43 19.39 6.58
CA SER A 145 15.66 18.62 6.31
C SER A 145 16.81 19.46 5.75
N GLY A 146 16.55 20.68 5.28
CA GLY A 146 17.50 21.47 4.51
C GLY A 146 17.77 20.90 3.11
N GLY A 147 16.82 20.13 2.55
CA GLY A 147 16.90 19.55 1.20
C GLY A 147 17.81 18.31 1.09
N THR A 148 18.37 17.82 2.19
CA THR A 148 19.30 16.68 2.21
C THR A 148 18.83 15.57 3.14
N ALA A 149 19.48 14.41 3.06
CA ALA A 149 19.29 13.35 4.06
C ALA A 149 19.72 13.87 5.44
N ARG A 150 18.86 13.71 6.44
CA ARG A 150 19.09 14.26 7.78
C ARG A 150 18.68 13.29 8.88
N GLY A 151 19.42 13.32 9.98
CA GLY A 151 19.18 12.46 11.15
C GLY A 151 19.97 11.16 11.06
N MET A 152 19.98 10.43 12.16
CA MET A 152 20.67 9.15 12.31
C MET A 152 19.73 8.13 12.93
N VAL A 153 19.72 6.94 12.36
CA VAL A 153 18.93 5.82 12.87
C VAL A 153 19.71 5.12 13.98
N ALA A 154 19.04 4.81 15.08
CA ALA A 154 19.64 4.00 16.14
C ALA A 154 19.96 2.59 15.59
N PRO A 155 21.19 2.07 15.77
CA PRO A 155 21.60 0.75 15.26
C PRO A 155 20.67 -0.38 15.74
N ASP A 156 20.36 -0.39 17.04
CA ASP A 156 19.49 -1.41 17.67
C ASP A 156 18.08 -1.44 17.06
N PHE A 157 17.53 -0.25 16.72
CA PHE A 157 16.24 -0.14 16.07
C PHE A 157 16.26 -0.78 14.68
N ARG A 158 17.32 -0.49 13.91
CA ARG A 158 17.49 -1.06 12.58
C ARG A 158 17.72 -2.56 12.63
N GLU A 159 18.54 -3.03 13.56
CA GLU A 159 18.83 -4.46 13.78
C GLU A 159 17.55 -5.22 14.14
N PHE A 160 16.74 -4.72 15.09
CA PHE A 160 15.48 -5.31 15.49
C PHE A 160 14.53 -5.53 14.30
N PHE A 161 14.29 -4.51 13.47
CA PHE A 161 13.34 -4.64 12.35
C PHE A 161 13.91 -5.45 11.16
N ASN A 162 15.23 -5.55 11.03
CA ASN A 162 15.88 -6.40 10.02
C ASN A 162 16.15 -7.81 10.52
N HIS A 163 15.95 -8.06 11.83
CA HIS A 163 16.04 -9.42 12.39
C HIS A 163 15.02 -10.36 11.72
N ARG A 164 15.41 -11.64 11.58
CA ARG A 164 14.57 -12.67 10.98
C ARG A 164 14.22 -13.74 12.00
N LEU A 165 12.95 -14.03 12.12
CA LEU A 165 12.44 -15.12 12.94
C LEU A 165 12.62 -16.43 12.16
N GLY A 166 13.35 -17.39 12.75
CA GLY A 166 13.68 -18.66 12.10
C GLY A 166 14.47 -18.49 10.79
N ASP A 167 15.31 -17.43 10.71
CA ASP A 167 16.12 -17.05 9.54
C ASP A 167 15.35 -16.74 8.25
N VAL A 168 14.02 -16.78 8.28
CA VAL A 168 13.15 -16.64 7.11
C VAL A 168 12.29 -15.38 7.17
N LEU A 169 11.52 -15.21 8.26
CA LEU A 169 10.48 -14.17 8.35
C LEU A 169 11.02 -12.88 8.99
N PRO A 170 11.19 -11.78 8.22
CA PRO A 170 11.61 -10.49 8.79
C PRO A 170 10.59 -9.93 9.77
N VAL A 171 11.04 -9.35 10.88
CA VAL A 171 10.19 -8.69 11.87
C VAL A 171 9.31 -7.62 11.22
N LEU A 172 9.83 -6.91 10.22
CA LEU A 172 9.07 -5.90 9.48
C LEU A 172 7.87 -6.50 8.71
N ALA A 173 8.03 -7.69 8.13
CA ALA A 173 6.93 -8.41 7.47
C ALA A 173 5.87 -8.88 8.49
N LEU A 174 6.32 -9.37 9.64
CA LEU A 174 5.41 -9.73 10.73
C LEU A 174 4.62 -8.50 11.22
N THR A 175 5.26 -7.34 11.33
CA THR A 175 4.59 -6.08 11.68
C THR A 175 3.46 -5.74 10.68
N LEU A 176 3.72 -5.87 9.37
CA LEU A 176 2.69 -5.71 8.34
C LEU A 176 1.50 -6.64 8.57
N LEU A 177 1.77 -7.95 8.80
CA LEU A 177 0.72 -8.96 8.97
C LEU A 177 -0.10 -8.72 10.25
N LEU A 178 0.55 -8.35 11.36
CA LEU A 178 -0.13 -8.04 12.62
C LEU A 178 -1.01 -6.79 12.49
N LEU A 179 -0.52 -5.73 11.85
CA LEU A 179 -1.30 -4.52 11.60
C LEU A 179 -2.47 -4.80 10.66
N ALA A 180 -2.26 -5.62 9.63
CA ALA A 180 -3.32 -6.05 8.72
C ALA A 180 -4.41 -6.84 9.44
N ALA A 181 -4.02 -7.81 10.28
CA ALA A 181 -4.95 -8.60 11.06
C ALA A 181 -5.75 -7.73 12.05
N LEU A 182 -5.09 -6.76 12.70
CA LEU A 182 -5.74 -5.83 13.61
C LEU A 182 -6.80 -4.97 12.89
N VAL A 183 -6.45 -4.36 11.76
CA VAL A 183 -7.38 -3.47 11.04
C VAL A 183 -8.49 -4.27 10.37
N GLU A 184 -8.21 -5.44 9.81
CA GLU A 184 -9.25 -6.32 9.27
C GLU A 184 -10.23 -6.77 10.36
N TRP A 185 -9.72 -7.12 11.55
CA TRP A 185 -10.56 -7.44 12.72
C TRP A 185 -11.41 -6.23 13.12
N LEU A 186 -10.84 -5.03 13.21
CA LEU A 186 -11.58 -3.79 13.51
C LEU A 186 -12.68 -3.52 12.48
N LEU A 187 -12.40 -3.70 11.19
CA LEU A 187 -13.38 -3.50 10.12
C LEU A 187 -14.55 -4.47 10.23
N ARG A 188 -14.29 -5.74 10.57
CA ARG A 188 -15.33 -6.78 10.63
C ARG A 188 -16.16 -6.75 11.90
N THR A 189 -15.56 -6.40 13.05
CA THR A 189 -16.20 -6.59 14.37
C THR A 189 -16.75 -5.30 14.97
N THR A 190 -16.17 -4.13 14.64
CA THR A 190 -16.54 -2.89 15.31
C THR A 190 -17.70 -2.16 14.63
N ARG A 191 -18.34 -1.24 15.38
CA ARG A 191 -19.34 -0.31 14.83
C ARG A 191 -18.72 0.62 13.78
N PHE A 192 -17.47 1.04 13.99
CA PHE A 192 -16.74 1.90 13.06
C PHE A 192 -16.58 1.26 11.70
N GLY A 193 -16.10 0.00 11.63
CA GLY A 193 -15.98 -0.74 10.38
C GLY A 193 -17.31 -0.87 9.64
N ARG A 194 -18.39 -1.23 10.34
CA ARG A 194 -19.73 -1.31 9.74
C ARG A 194 -20.20 0.03 9.18
N GLN A 195 -19.93 1.12 9.88
CA GLN A 195 -20.31 2.47 9.42
C GLN A 195 -19.56 2.85 8.13
N ILE A 196 -18.30 2.48 7.99
CA ILE A 196 -17.51 2.73 6.77
C ILE A 196 -18.24 2.13 5.54
N TYR A 197 -18.62 0.86 5.59
CA TYR A 197 -19.32 0.21 4.47
C TYR A 197 -20.73 0.75 4.23
N LEU A 198 -21.48 1.06 5.29
CA LEU A 198 -22.82 1.63 5.17
C LEU A 198 -22.80 3.04 4.54
N ILE A 199 -21.89 3.90 4.99
CA ILE A 199 -21.72 5.27 4.44
C ILE A 199 -21.29 5.22 2.97
N SER A 200 -20.44 4.28 2.64
CA SER A 200 -19.92 4.09 1.30
C SER A 200 -20.97 3.62 0.30
N SER A 201 -21.93 2.82 0.73
CA SER A 201 -23.00 2.32 -0.15
C SER A 201 -23.93 3.43 -0.64
N ASN A 202 -24.30 4.37 0.23
CA ASN A 202 -25.08 5.57 -0.11
C ASN A 202 -24.90 6.63 0.98
N ARG A 203 -24.15 7.67 0.66
CA ARG A 203 -23.78 8.74 1.61
C ARG A 203 -24.98 9.55 2.08
N ASP A 204 -25.95 9.79 1.21
CA ASP A 204 -27.13 10.60 1.56
C ASP A 204 -28.13 9.78 2.37
N ALA A 205 -28.36 8.52 2.02
CA ALA A 205 -29.15 7.60 2.84
C ALA A 205 -28.54 7.40 4.24
N ALA A 206 -27.22 7.29 4.33
CA ALA A 206 -26.51 7.18 5.61
C ALA A 206 -26.72 8.45 6.49
N ARG A 207 -26.69 9.64 5.90
CA ARG A 207 -26.99 10.90 6.60
C ARG A 207 -28.43 10.95 7.11
N LEU A 208 -29.39 10.56 6.28
CA LEU A 208 -30.81 10.51 6.64
C LEU A 208 -31.07 9.48 7.75
N ALA A 209 -30.31 8.38 7.77
CA ALA A 209 -30.33 7.37 8.83
C ALA A 209 -29.60 7.80 10.12
N GLY A 210 -29.09 9.04 10.18
CA GLY A 210 -28.41 9.57 11.38
C GLY A 210 -26.98 9.09 11.59
N LEU A 211 -26.36 8.46 10.57
CA LEU A 211 -24.95 8.03 10.70
C LEU A 211 -24.01 9.26 10.72
N PRO A 212 -22.96 9.25 11.56
CA PRO A 212 -22.03 10.39 11.69
C PRO A 212 -21.00 10.41 10.55
N VAL A 213 -21.46 10.64 9.31
CA VAL A 213 -20.64 10.59 8.09
C VAL A 213 -19.37 11.41 8.21
N ALA A 214 -19.47 12.67 8.70
CA ALA A 214 -18.32 13.56 8.86
C ALA A 214 -17.26 12.98 9.82
N ARG A 215 -17.70 12.46 10.99
CA ARG A 215 -16.80 11.89 11.99
C ARG A 215 -16.11 10.63 11.49
N VAL A 216 -16.83 9.76 10.78
CA VAL A 216 -16.27 8.54 10.21
C VAL A 216 -15.26 8.87 9.11
N THR A 217 -15.59 9.81 8.21
CA THR A 217 -14.66 10.27 7.17
C THR A 217 -13.40 10.86 7.79
N PHE A 218 -13.53 11.76 8.76
CA PHE A 218 -12.41 12.35 9.49
C PHE A 218 -11.51 11.27 10.11
N ALA A 219 -12.11 10.31 10.84
CA ALA A 219 -11.36 9.24 11.50
C ALA A 219 -10.60 8.36 10.51
N CYS A 220 -11.16 8.07 9.32
CA CYS A 220 -10.46 7.31 8.28
C CYS A 220 -9.20 8.02 7.78
N TYR A 221 -9.24 9.36 7.62
CA TYR A 221 -8.06 10.13 7.25
C TYR A 221 -7.02 10.18 8.37
N VAL A 222 -7.42 10.30 9.63
CA VAL A 222 -6.50 10.23 10.79
C VAL A 222 -5.77 8.89 10.79
N VAL A 223 -6.52 7.79 10.59
CA VAL A 223 -5.94 6.44 10.51
C VAL A 223 -5.02 6.32 9.28
N SER A 224 -5.40 6.87 8.12
CA SER A 224 -4.55 6.88 6.92
C SER A 224 -3.21 7.55 7.20
N GLY A 225 -3.23 8.76 7.79
CA GLY A 225 -2.01 9.49 8.15
C GLY A 225 -1.14 8.78 9.19
N LEU A 226 -1.77 8.14 10.19
CA LEU A 226 -1.07 7.31 11.18
C LEU A 226 -0.35 6.14 10.51
N PHE A 227 -1.04 5.40 9.62
CA PHE A 227 -0.45 4.27 8.91
C PHE A 227 0.60 4.71 7.88
N ALA A 228 0.45 5.88 7.26
CA ALA A 228 1.49 6.48 6.43
C ALA A 228 2.76 6.80 7.25
N ALA A 229 2.61 7.31 8.48
CA ALA A 229 3.75 7.52 9.37
C ALA A 229 4.42 6.20 9.77
N LEU A 230 3.66 5.16 10.08
CA LEU A 230 4.19 3.81 10.31
C LEU A 230 4.91 3.27 9.08
N GLY A 231 4.39 3.52 7.87
CA GLY A 231 5.08 3.24 6.61
C GLY A 231 6.42 3.95 6.49
N GLY A 232 6.49 5.23 6.86
CA GLY A 232 7.73 6.02 6.89
C GLY A 232 8.75 5.49 7.89
N ILE A 233 8.31 5.11 9.10
CA ILE A 233 9.14 4.44 10.12
C ILE A 233 9.65 3.10 9.58
N ALA A 234 8.81 2.34 8.87
CA ALA A 234 9.16 1.06 8.26
C ALA A 234 10.21 1.21 7.14
N VAL A 235 10.11 2.27 6.31
CA VAL A 235 11.15 2.58 5.32
C VAL A 235 12.46 2.89 6.01
N LEU A 236 12.43 3.74 7.04
CA LEU A 236 13.61 4.12 7.81
C LEU A 236 14.28 2.90 8.46
N ALA A 237 13.49 2.02 9.08
CA ALA A 237 13.97 0.78 9.69
C ALA A 237 14.65 -0.14 8.66
N ARG A 238 14.07 -0.24 7.46
CA ARG A 238 14.61 -1.07 6.37
C ARG A 238 15.89 -0.52 5.77
N SER A 239 15.88 0.76 5.38
CA SER A 239 16.98 1.38 4.62
C SER A 239 18.11 1.89 5.50
N GLY A 240 17.79 2.32 6.73
CA GLY A 240 18.73 3.00 7.62
C GLY A 240 19.05 4.44 7.20
N VAL A 241 18.41 4.95 6.15
CA VAL A 241 18.65 6.31 5.62
C VAL A 241 17.32 7.03 5.46
N SER A 242 17.29 8.31 5.85
CA SER A 242 16.18 9.21 5.61
C SER A 242 16.49 10.11 4.40
N SER A 243 15.55 10.23 3.48
CA SER A 243 15.64 11.18 2.38
C SER A 243 14.32 11.94 2.25
N THR A 244 14.41 13.19 1.80
CA THR A 244 13.24 14.05 1.57
C THR A 244 12.24 13.50 0.56
N PHE A 245 12.69 12.58 -0.29
CA PHE A 245 11.89 11.97 -1.35
C PHE A 245 11.64 10.47 -1.15
N THR A 246 11.94 9.94 0.02
CA THR A 246 11.87 8.49 0.31
C THR A 246 10.50 7.88 0.00
N GLY A 247 9.42 8.60 0.25
CA GLY A 247 8.05 8.15 0.03
C GLY A 247 7.46 8.57 -1.31
N ARG A 248 8.21 9.27 -2.18
CA ARG A 248 7.69 9.74 -3.47
C ARG A 248 7.36 8.55 -4.38
N GLY A 249 6.12 8.51 -4.87
CA GLY A 249 5.59 7.41 -5.66
C GLY A 249 4.85 6.35 -4.85
N PHE A 250 5.08 6.26 -3.52
CA PHE A 250 4.39 5.28 -2.67
C PHE A 250 2.88 5.51 -2.60
N GLU A 251 2.40 6.73 -2.85
CA GLU A 251 0.99 7.04 -3.04
C GLU A 251 0.38 6.22 -4.18
N PHE A 252 1.08 6.10 -5.30
CA PHE A 252 0.63 5.33 -6.46
C PHE A 252 0.79 3.82 -6.24
N ASP A 253 1.89 3.39 -5.63
CA ASP A 253 2.12 1.98 -5.29
C ASP A 253 1.04 1.47 -4.31
N ALA A 254 0.69 2.27 -3.30
CA ALA A 254 -0.36 1.93 -2.36
C ALA A 254 -1.73 1.87 -3.04
N LEU A 255 -2.07 2.86 -3.89
CA LEU A 255 -3.32 2.83 -4.66
C LEU A 255 -3.38 1.61 -5.58
N ALA A 256 -2.30 1.30 -6.29
CA ALA A 256 -2.22 0.12 -7.14
C ALA A 256 -2.43 -1.16 -6.33
N ALA A 257 -1.76 -1.30 -5.19
CA ALA A 257 -1.92 -2.45 -4.29
C ALA A 257 -3.36 -2.60 -3.78
N ILE A 258 -4.02 -1.49 -3.39
CA ILE A 258 -5.39 -1.47 -2.89
C ILE A 258 -6.38 -1.89 -4.00
N VAL A 259 -6.20 -1.37 -5.22
CA VAL A 259 -7.07 -1.68 -6.37
C VAL A 259 -6.85 -3.12 -6.85
N LEU A 260 -5.60 -3.57 -6.97
CA LEU A 260 -5.27 -4.97 -7.23
C LEU A 260 -5.89 -5.88 -6.18
N GLY A 261 -5.94 -5.44 -4.92
CA GLY A 261 -6.59 -6.12 -3.80
C GLY A 261 -8.12 -6.17 -3.88
N GLY A 262 -8.73 -5.59 -4.93
CA GLY A 262 -10.18 -5.63 -5.19
C GLY A 262 -10.98 -4.50 -4.52
N THR A 263 -10.32 -3.48 -3.98
CA THR A 263 -11.01 -2.27 -3.51
C THR A 263 -11.32 -1.36 -4.70
N VAL A 264 -12.57 -0.89 -4.82
CA VAL A 264 -13.00 -0.05 -5.94
C VAL A 264 -12.92 1.44 -5.59
N PHE A 265 -12.54 2.26 -6.57
CA PHE A 265 -12.44 3.73 -6.41
C PHE A 265 -13.77 4.41 -6.03
N SER A 266 -14.90 3.83 -6.50
CA SER A 266 -16.23 4.33 -6.13
C SER A 266 -16.62 4.02 -4.68
N GLY A 267 -15.81 3.26 -3.96
CA GLY A 267 -16.09 2.79 -2.61
C GLY A 267 -17.06 1.59 -2.54
N GLY A 268 -17.50 1.26 -1.33
CA GLY A 268 -18.46 0.21 -1.05
C GLY A 268 -17.88 -1.20 -0.95
N ARG A 269 -16.73 -1.44 -1.53
CA ARG A 269 -16.08 -2.77 -1.55
C ARG A 269 -14.58 -2.63 -1.31
N GLY A 270 -14.04 -3.52 -0.50
CA GLY A 270 -12.61 -3.59 -0.19
C GLY A 270 -12.36 -4.36 1.10
N THR A 271 -11.15 -4.90 1.25
CA THR A 271 -10.70 -5.60 2.46
C THR A 271 -9.21 -5.36 2.68
N VAL A 272 -8.76 -5.36 3.93
CA VAL A 272 -7.32 -5.23 4.22
C VAL A 272 -6.55 -6.48 3.77
N VAL A 273 -7.16 -7.65 3.86
CA VAL A 273 -6.56 -8.89 3.33
C VAL A 273 -6.31 -8.78 1.83
N GLY A 274 -7.29 -8.22 1.08
CA GLY A 274 -7.12 -7.94 -0.35
C GLY A 274 -5.97 -6.97 -0.60
N THR A 275 -5.88 -5.87 0.16
CA THR A 275 -4.79 -4.89 0.05
C THR A 275 -3.42 -5.52 0.28
N VAL A 276 -3.27 -6.37 1.30
CA VAL A 276 -2.00 -7.08 1.55
C VAL A 276 -1.66 -8.02 0.39
N ALA A 277 -2.63 -8.79 -0.10
CA ALA A 277 -2.42 -9.65 -1.26
C ALA A 277 -2.05 -8.84 -2.51
N GLY A 278 -2.73 -7.71 -2.77
CA GLY A 278 -2.40 -6.79 -3.87
C GLY A 278 -1.00 -6.17 -3.72
N THR A 279 -0.59 -5.84 -2.50
CA THR A 279 0.79 -5.38 -2.22
C THR A 279 1.81 -6.47 -2.58
N LEU A 280 1.55 -7.72 -2.22
CA LEU A 280 2.44 -8.83 -2.54
C LEU A 280 2.50 -9.08 -4.05
N VAL A 281 1.35 -9.04 -4.75
CA VAL A 281 1.30 -9.13 -6.22
C VAL A 281 2.18 -8.05 -6.85
N LEU A 282 2.05 -6.80 -6.40
CA LEU A 282 2.83 -5.68 -6.92
C LEU A 282 4.33 -5.89 -6.71
N PHE A 283 4.76 -6.29 -5.50
CA PHE A 283 6.17 -6.47 -5.20
C PHE A 283 6.78 -7.72 -5.81
N ILE A 284 6.02 -8.80 -5.98
CA ILE A 284 6.46 -9.97 -6.77
C ILE A 284 6.65 -9.54 -8.23
N ALA A 285 5.70 -8.80 -8.80
CA ALA A 285 5.82 -8.28 -10.17
C ALA A 285 7.04 -7.34 -10.32
N PHE A 286 7.29 -6.43 -9.38
CA PHE A 286 8.50 -5.59 -9.39
C PHE A 286 9.79 -6.41 -9.34
N ASN A 287 9.85 -7.46 -8.52
CA ASN A 287 11.02 -8.34 -8.46
C ASN A 287 11.19 -9.20 -9.72
N LEU A 288 10.09 -9.60 -10.38
CA LEU A 288 10.13 -10.30 -11.67
C LEU A 288 10.60 -9.40 -12.80
N VAL A 289 10.14 -8.14 -12.81
CA VAL A 289 10.50 -7.14 -13.83
C VAL A 289 11.84 -6.49 -13.53
N ASN A 290 12.38 -6.72 -12.31
CA ASN A 290 13.63 -6.11 -11.91
C ASN A 290 14.74 -6.42 -12.93
N ILE A 291 15.57 -5.43 -13.16
CA ILE A 291 16.55 -5.26 -14.25
C ILE A 291 17.34 -6.54 -14.57
N GLU A 292 17.60 -7.40 -13.60
CA GLU A 292 18.34 -8.65 -13.81
C GLU A 292 17.59 -9.75 -14.59
N HIS A 293 16.24 -9.73 -14.59
CA HIS A 293 15.47 -10.84 -15.17
C HIS A 293 14.76 -10.50 -16.48
N VAL A 294 14.47 -9.23 -16.75
CA VAL A 294 13.75 -8.81 -17.97
C VAL A 294 14.54 -7.78 -18.78
N PHE A 295 14.98 -6.69 -18.17
CA PHE A 295 15.66 -5.61 -18.88
C PHE A 295 17.11 -5.94 -19.24
N ILE A 296 17.88 -6.59 -18.35
CA ILE A 296 19.25 -6.99 -18.70
C ILE A 296 19.26 -8.00 -19.84
N PRO A 297 18.48 -9.12 -19.84
CA PRO A 297 18.42 -9.99 -20.99
C PRO A 297 17.99 -9.29 -22.27
N ILE A 298 16.98 -8.40 -22.23
CA ILE A 298 16.55 -7.65 -23.42
C ILE A 298 17.67 -6.71 -23.90
N ALA A 299 18.26 -5.96 -22.98
CA ALA A 299 19.37 -5.07 -23.29
C ALA A 299 20.60 -5.84 -23.80
N SER A 300 20.94 -6.98 -23.18
CA SER A 300 22.07 -7.81 -23.62
C SER A 300 21.83 -8.44 -24.98
N ALA A 301 20.59 -8.87 -25.28
CA ALA A 301 20.24 -9.36 -26.62
C ALA A 301 20.30 -8.25 -27.68
N LEU A 302 19.85 -7.03 -27.33
CA LEU A 302 19.82 -5.89 -28.26
C LEU A 302 21.19 -5.24 -28.48
N PHE A 303 22.01 -5.14 -27.42
CA PHE A 303 23.26 -4.40 -27.44
C PHE A 303 24.51 -5.29 -27.42
N LEU A 304 24.43 -6.51 -26.89
CA LEU A 304 25.57 -7.43 -26.75
C LEU A 304 25.43 -8.70 -27.58
N SER A 305 24.34 -8.83 -28.36
CA SER A 305 24.03 -10.00 -29.20
C SER A 305 24.02 -11.34 -28.44
N GLU A 306 23.68 -11.32 -27.17
CA GLU A 306 23.51 -12.54 -26.37
C GLU A 306 22.22 -13.28 -26.73
N GLN A 307 22.28 -14.61 -26.75
CA GLN A 307 21.11 -15.43 -27.07
C GLN A 307 20.26 -15.62 -25.78
N ILE A 308 19.06 -15.04 -25.78
CA ILE A 308 18.06 -15.26 -24.72
C ILE A 308 17.36 -16.61 -24.97
N SER A 309 17.27 -17.46 -23.94
CA SER A 309 16.57 -18.73 -24.07
C SER A 309 15.07 -18.53 -24.40
N PRO A 310 14.45 -19.43 -25.18
CA PRO A 310 13.03 -19.33 -25.53
C PRO A 310 12.10 -19.28 -24.31
N LEU A 311 12.49 -19.92 -23.19
CA LEU A 311 11.74 -19.91 -21.94
C LEU A 311 11.68 -18.51 -21.31
N ARG A 312 12.79 -17.75 -21.37
CA ARG A 312 12.83 -16.36 -20.87
C ARG A 312 11.98 -15.44 -21.74
N TRP A 313 11.96 -15.61 -23.06
CA TRP A 313 11.06 -14.89 -23.95
C TRP A 313 9.59 -15.17 -23.66
N ALA A 314 9.24 -16.42 -23.40
CA ALA A 314 7.88 -16.81 -23.00
C ALA A 314 7.45 -16.13 -21.70
N GLY A 315 8.35 -16.05 -20.69
CA GLY A 315 8.10 -15.36 -19.43
C GLY A 315 7.86 -13.85 -19.61
N ILE A 316 8.70 -13.18 -20.41
CA ILE A 316 8.54 -11.75 -20.74
C ILE A 316 7.19 -11.50 -21.41
N ALA A 317 6.82 -12.33 -22.38
CA ALA A 317 5.53 -12.24 -23.09
C ALA A 317 4.35 -12.44 -22.14
N LEU A 318 4.46 -13.36 -21.16
CA LEU A 318 3.41 -13.63 -20.19
C LEU A 318 3.20 -12.45 -19.21
N VAL A 319 4.29 -11.82 -18.75
CA VAL A 319 4.23 -10.61 -17.90
C VAL A 319 3.58 -9.45 -18.66
N LEU A 320 3.99 -9.20 -19.92
CA LEU A 320 3.40 -8.16 -20.75
C LEU A 320 1.92 -8.44 -21.04
N ALA A 321 1.54 -9.70 -21.31
CA ALA A 321 0.16 -10.10 -21.51
C ALA A 321 -0.68 -9.89 -20.23
N GLY A 322 -0.14 -10.23 -19.05
CA GLY A 322 -0.78 -9.96 -17.76
C GLY A 322 -1.05 -8.48 -17.52
N ILE A 323 -0.08 -7.61 -17.82
CA ILE A 323 -0.24 -6.16 -17.73
C ILE A 323 -1.34 -5.67 -18.70
N LEU A 324 -1.37 -6.17 -19.93
CA LEU A 324 -2.40 -5.83 -20.93
C LEU A 324 -3.81 -6.30 -20.49
N VAL A 325 -3.93 -7.48 -19.89
CA VAL A 325 -5.22 -7.98 -19.38
C VAL A 325 -5.75 -7.11 -18.24
N ILE A 326 -4.87 -6.67 -17.33
CA ILE A 326 -5.23 -5.76 -16.23
C ILE A 326 -5.60 -4.36 -16.76
N ALA A 327 -4.93 -3.90 -17.82
CA ALA A 327 -5.18 -2.59 -18.42
C ALA A 327 -6.48 -2.53 -19.27
N ARG A 328 -6.96 -3.65 -19.82
CA ARG A 328 -8.17 -3.71 -20.67
C ARG A 328 -9.45 -3.12 -20.07
N PRO A 329 -9.81 -3.34 -18.79
CA PRO A 329 -11.01 -2.72 -18.23
C PRO A 329 -10.88 -1.20 -18.06
N LEU A 330 -9.66 -0.66 -17.94
CA LEU A 330 -9.42 0.79 -17.83
C LEU A 330 -9.62 1.51 -19.17
N MET A 331 -9.27 0.89 -20.29
CA MET A 331 -9.45 1.48 -21.63
C MET A 331 -10.92 1.51 -22.09
N LYS A 332 -11.78 0.59 -21.61
CA LYS A 332 -13.21 0.58 -21.95
C LYS A 332 -14.05 1.63 -21.23
N VAL A 333 -13.50 2.29 -20.20
CA VAL A 333 -14.19 3.37 -19.46
C VAL A 333 -14.05 4.70 -20.19
N GLU A 334 -12.93 4.94 -20.91
CA GLU A 334 -12.73 6.18 -21.69
C GLU A 334 -13.61 6.29 -22.96
N GLU A 335 -14.07 5.17 -23.52
CA GLU A 335 -14.96 5.20 -24.68
C GLU A 335 -16.44 5.50 -24.38
N ARG A 336 -16.80 5.72 -23.10
CA ARG A 336 -18.18 6.01 -22.67
C ARG A 336 -18.36 7.37 -21.97
N ILE A 337 -17.38 8.26 -22.05
CA ILE A 337 -17.44 9.66 -21.67
C ILE A 337 -17.31 10.52 -22.94
#